data_0508952eac1ba65153e9e82767846b67
#
_entry.id   0508952eac1ba65153e9e82767846b67
#
_cell.length_a   1.000
_cell.length_b   1.000
_cell.length_c   1.000
_cell.angle_alpha   90.00
_cell.angle_beta   90.00
_cell.angle_gamma   90.00
#
_symmetry.space_group_name_H-M   'P 1'
#
loop_
_entity.id
_entity.type
_entity.pdbx_description
1 polymer ?
#
loop_
_entity_poly.entity_id
_entity_poly.type
_entity_poly.pdbx_seq_one_letter_code
_entity_poly.pdbx_strand_id
1 'polypeptide(L)'
;MDAEEEENSYIAMSIADLNEEHTHLEIDPATMLGICAGIIPFSDHNSSPRNTMEAGMTKQALGLYVSNYALRTDTRAHLLHHPQTPIVKTRIIDSTNYDKRPSGQNFVVALMSYEGYNMEDAMVINKGSLERGLARSSFFRAYDTAEKRYPGGQEDKFEVPDKNIKGYRSEDAYRHLDDDGVVNPESYVESGDVLIGKTSPPRFLEEIDEFGTVAEK
;
A
#
# COMPACT_ATOMS: atom_id res chain seq x y z
N MET A 1 2.86 -10.56 30.84
CA MET A 1 3.69 -10.06 31.94
C MET A 1 3.94 -8.59 31.66
N ASP A 2 3.72 -7.72 32.61
CA ASP A 2 4.07 -6.31 32.52
C ASP A 2 5.46 -6.03 33.09
N ALA A 3 5.91 -4.77 33.00
CA ALA A 3 7.26 -4.41 33.44
C ALA A 3 7.48 -4.61 34.95
N GLU A 4 6.46 -4.35 35.76
CA GLU A 4 6.55 -4.54 37.23
C GLU A 4 6.62 -6.03 37.62
N GLU A 5 5.89 -6.88 36.90
CA GLU A 5 5.90 -8.31 37.09
C GLU A 5 7.25 -8.92 36.63
N GLU A 6 7.78 -8.43 35.51
CA GLU A 6 9.07 -8.86 34.97
C GLU A 6 10.23 -8.55 35.92
N GLU A 7 10.25 -7.38 36.56
CA GLU A 7 11.27 -6.99 37.54
C GLU A 7 11.30 -7.93 38.76
N ASN A 8 10.19 -8.55 39.10
CA ASN A 8 10.04 -9.47 40.24
C ASN A 8 10.11 -10.95 39.82
N SER A 9 10.38 -11.25 38.57
CA SER A 9 10.40 -12.61 38.04
C SER A 9 11.82 -13.04 37.71
N TYR A 10 12.12 -14.31 37.98
CA TYR A 10 13.38 -14.91 37.57
C TYR A 10 13.14 -15.78 36.34
N ILE A 11 13.57 -15.28 35.19
CA ILE A 11 13.22 -15.81 33.86
C ILE A 11 14.40 -16.60 33.29
N ALA A 12 14.19 -17.89 32.98
CA ALA A 12 15.13 -18.66 32.18
C ALA A 12 15.01 -18.33 30.69
N MET A 13 16.14 -18.15 30.02
CA MET A 13 16.16 -17.80 28.57
C MET A 13 15.99 -19.02 27.68
N SER A 14 16.29 -20.21 28.17
CA SER A 14 16.10 -21.46 27.45
C SER A 14 15.75 -22.61 28.42
N ILE A 15 15.23 -23.69 27.85
CA ILE A 15 14.94 -24.91 28.63
C ILE A 15 16.22 -25.48 29.28
N ALA A 16 17.36 -25.29 28.65
CA ALA A 16 18.64 -25.79 29.15
C ALA A 16 19.12 -25.03 30.41
N ASP A 17 18.71 -23.77 30.55
CA ASP A 17 19.07 -22.90 31.68
C ASP A 17 18.07 -23.01 32.85
N LEU A 18 16.95 -23.71 32.64
CA LEU A 18 15.87 -23.81 33.59
C LEU A 18 16.32 -24.60 34.84
N ASN A 19 16.16 -24.02 36.02
CA ASN A 19 16.40 -24.65 37.33
C ASN A 19 15.25 -24.36 38.30
N GLU A 20 15.30 -24.90 39.50
CA GLU A 20 14.24 -24.76 40.50
C GLU A 20 14.00 -23.32 40.99
N GLU A 21 14.94 -22.42 40.78
CA GLU A 21 14.83 -21.00 41.19
C GLU A 21 14.06 -20.15 40.17
N HIS A 22 13.95 -20.60 38.92
CA HIS A 22 13.26 -19.85 37.90
C HIS A 22 11.74 -19.91 38.07
N THR A 23 11.11 -18.75 37.96
CA THR A 23 9.64 -18.60 38.05
C THR A 23 8.99 -18.69 36.69
N HIS A 24 9.70 -18.32 35.62
CA HIS A 24 9.20 -18.24 34.25
C HIS A 24 10.25 -18.75 33.27
N LEU A 25 9.76 -19.16 32.10
CA LEU A 25 10.58 -19.52 30.95
C LEU A 25 10.22 -18.61 29.78
N GLU A 26 11.24 -18.01 29.14
CA GLU A 26 11.05 -17.24 27.91
C GLU A 26 10.57 -18.18 26.80
N ILE A 27 9.55 -17.75 26.04
CA ILE A 27 9.03 -18.52 24.90
C ILE A 27 10.08 -18.63 23.80
N ASP A 28 10.60 -17.49 23.37
CA ASP A 28 11.72 -17.38 22.44
C ASP A 28 12.35 -15.99 22.60
N PRO A 29 13.65 -15.88 22.83
CA PRO A 29 14.34 -14.58 22.96
C PRO A 29 14.15 -13.66 21.74
N ALA A 30 13.90 -14.23 20.58
CA ALA A 30 13.63 -13.45 19.35
C ALA A 30 12.34 -12.63 19.44
N THR A 31 11.41 -12.99 20.36
CA THR A 31 10.15 -12.24 20.54
C THR A 31 10.30 -10.96 21.35
N MET A 32 11.47 -10.70 21.95
CA MET A 32 11.76 -9.47 22.68
C MET A 32 11.54 -8.23 21.78
N LEU A 33 11.88 -8.33 20.51
CA LEU A 33 11.60 -7.32 19.51
C LEU A 33 10.28 -7.65 18.80
N GLY A 34 9.50 -6.64 18.44
CA GLY A 34 8.34 -6.81 17.58
C GLY A 34 8.72 -7.32 16.18
N ILE A 35 7.74 -7.73 15.39
CA ILE A 35 7.98 -8.27 14.03
C ILE A 35 8.82 -7.31 13.18
N CYS A 36 8.47 -6.02 13.16
CA CYS A 36 9.17 -5.04 12.32
C CYS A 36 10.65 -4.85 12.73
N ALA A 37 10.94 -4.83 14.02
CA ALA A 37 12.32 -4.74 14.50
C ALA A 37 13.02 -6.11 14.48
N GLY A 38 12.28 -7.18 14.65
CA GLY A 38 12.81 -8.54 14.65
C GLY A 38 13.31 -9.03 13.30
N ILE A 39 12.90 -8.43 12.20
CA ILE A 39 13.43 -8.76 10.86
C ILE A 39 14.77 -8.08 10.55
N ILE A 40 15.24 -7.14 11.38
CA ILE A 40 16.51 -6.45 11.18
C ILE A 40 17.65 -7.39 11.52
N PRO A 41 18.53 -7.72 10.59
CA PRO A 41 19.70 -8.54 10.89
C PRO A 41 20.70 -7.76 11.75
N PHE A 42 21.27 -8.42 12.77
CA PHE A 42 22.28 -7.84 13.66
C PHE A 42 21.87 -6.49 14.25
N SER A 43 20.65 -6.39 14.77
CA SER A 43 20.13 -5.15 15.38
C SER A 43 20.97 -4.64 16.55
N ASP A 44 21.64 -5.54 17.26
CA ASP A 44 22.58 -5.23 18.36
C ASP A 44 23.89 -4.57 17.89
N HIS A 45 24.25 -4.72 16.60
CA HIS A 45 25.39 -4.04 15.98
C HIS A 45 25.08 -2.63 15.48
N ASN A 46 23.81 -2.25 15.41
CA ASN A 46 23.38 -0.94 14.97
C ASN A 46 23.10 0.00 16.15
N SER A 47 23.16 1.30 15.93
CA SER A 47 22.66 2.26 16.91
C SER A 47 21.14 2.18 17.05
N SER A 48 20.62 2.36 18.27
CA SER A 48 19.19 2.28 18.55
C SER A 48 18.31 3.17 17.65
N PRO A 49 18.66 4.45 17.37
CA PRO A 49 17.87 5.27 16.47
C PRO A 49 17.75 4.69 15.06
N ARG A 50 18.79 4.02 14.57
CA ARG A 50 18.78 3.41 13.23
C ARG A 50 17.88 2.19 13.17
N ASN A 51 17.84 1.38 14.20
CA ASN A 51 16.87 0.29 14.29
C ASN A 51 15.43 0.80 14.35
N THR A 52 15.18 1.90 15.04
CA THR A 52 13.87 2.55 15.09
C THR A 52 13.45 3.06 13.70
N MET A 53 14.36 3.68 12.98
CA MET A 53 14.10 4.16 11.61
C MET A 53 13.80 2.99 10.66
N GLU A 54 14.58 1.91 10.71
CA GLU A 54 14.36 0.71 9.90
C GLU A 54 13.03 0.04 10.22
N ALA A 55 12.66 -0.07 11.48
CA ALA A 55 11.36 -0.61 11.89
C ALA A 55 10.19 0.22 11.34
N GLY A 56 10.36 1.55 11.25
CA GLY A 56 9.41 2.44 10.59
C GLY A 56 9.36 2.25 9.08
N MET A 57 10.51 2.12 8.43
CA MET A 57 10.62 1.92 6.98
C MET A 57 10.08 0.56 6.51
N THR A 58 10.19 -0.48 7.32
CA THR A 58 9.61 -1.80 7.04
C THR A 58 8.11 -1.71 6.76
N LYS A 59 7.40 -0.87 7.46
CA LYS A 59 5.95 -0.66 7.30
C LYS A 59 5.59 0.08 6.00
N GLN A 60 6.56 0.72 5.37
CA GLN A 60 6.40 1.50 4.14
C GLN A 60 7.02 0.79 2.93
N ALA A 61 7.62 -0.38 3.13
CA ALA A 61 8.27 -1.13 2.07
C ALA A 61 7.25 -1.65 1.05
N LEU A 62 7.62 -1.60 -0.21
CA LEU A 62 6.84 -2.18 -1.30
C LEU A 62 7.21 -3.64 -1.52
N GLY A 63 6.20 -4.45 -1.79
CA GLY A 63 6.37 -5.88 -2.07
C GLY A 63 5.10 -6.51 -2.59
N LEU A 64 4.92 -7.79 -2.35
CA LEU A 64 3.67 -8.52 -2.56
C LEU A 64 2.89 -8.53 -1.25
N TYR A 65 2.08 -7.50 -1.01
CA TYR A 65 1.40 -7.29 0.28
C TYR A 65 0.33 -8.35 0.60
N VAL A 66 -0.29 -8.95 -0.43
CA VAL A 66 -1.30 -10.01 -0.29
C VAL A 66 -1.35 -10.85 -1.57
N SER A 67 -1.70 -12.12 -1.46
CA SER A 67 -1.76 -13.04 -2.61
C SER A 67 -2.97 -12.79 -3.51
N ASN A 68 -4.09 -12.38 -2.93
CA ASN A 68 -5.36 -12.13 -3.63
C ASN A 68 -5.58 -10.65 -3.97
N TYR A 69 -4.53 -9.90 -4.25
CA TYR A 69 -4.61 -8.47 -4.54
C TYR A 69 -5.58 -8.11 -5.66
N ALA A 70 -5.75 -8.98 -6.65
CA ALA A 70 -6.67 -8.76 -7.77
C ALA A 70 -8.16 -8.82 -7.39
N LEU A 71 -8.49 -9.43 -6.24
CA LEU A 71 -9.86 -9.57 -5.75
C LEU A 71 -10.20 -8.53 -4.68
N ARG A 72 -9.23 -7.77 -4.21
CA ARG A 72 -9.41 -6.77 -3.16
C ARG A 72 -9.81 -5.43 -3.75
N THR A 73 -10.65 -4.71 -3.02
CA THR A 73 -11.11 -3.35 -3.34
C THR A 73 -10.39 -2.31 -2.49
N ASP A 74 -9.08 -2.42 -2.39
CA ASP A 74 -8.27 -1.45 -1.66
C ASP A 74 -8.28 -0.10 -2.41
N THR A 75 -8.42 1.01 -1.68
CA THR A 75 -8.46 2.35 -2.28
C THR A 75 -7.16 2.66 -3.02
N ARG A 76 -6.02 2.26 -2.44
CA ARG A 76 -4.70 2.39 -3.05
C ARG A 76 -3.89 1.15 -2.74
N ALA A 77 -3.19 0.64 -3.73
CA ALA A 77 -2.29 -0.50 -3.56
C ALA A 77 -1.06 -0.33 -4.44
N HIS A 78 0.08 -0.77 -3.94
CA HIS A 78 1.32 -0.87 -4.68
C HIS A 78 1.78 -2.32 -4.71
N LEU A 79 2.16 -2.79 -5.87
CA LEU A 79 2.69 -4.12 -6.09
C LEU A 79 4.09 -4.00 -6.70
N LEU A 80 5.11 -4.45 -5.98
CA LEU A 80 6.46 -4.49 -6.50
C LEU A 80 6.61 -5.62 -7.53
N HIS A 81 7.18 -5.29 -8.68
CA HIS A 81 7.56 -6.31 -9.65
C HIS A 81 8.84 -7.02 -9.22
N HIS A 82 8.82 -8.36 -9.30
CA HIS A 82 9.97 -9.21 -8.96
C HIS A 82 10.54 -8.96 -7.55
N PRO A 83 9.70 -9.01 -6.49
CA PRO A 83 10.21 -8.95 -5.13
C PRO A 83 11.14 -10.13 -4.86
N GLN A 84 12.16 -9.90 -4.04
CA GLN A 84 13.17 -10.90 -3.72
C GLN A 84 13.23 -11.15 -2.22
N THR A 85 13.45 -12.40 -1.84
CA THR A 85 13.78 -12.74 -0.46
C THR A 85 15.13 -12.13 -0.08
N PRO A 86 15.27 -11.58 1.12
CA PRO A 86 16.54 -11.02 1.56
C PRO A 86 17.62 -12.11 1.64
N ILE A 87 18.85 -11.75 1.27
CA ILE A 87 20.02 -12.65 1.34
C ILE A 87 20.34 -13.01 2.80
N VAL A 88 20.21 -12.05 3.70
CA VAL A 88 20.38 -12.22 5.14
C VAL A 88 19.03 -12.07 5.83
N LYS A 89 18.66 -13.05 6.65
CA LYS A 89 17.38 -13.07 7.34
C LYS A 89 17.51 -13.51 8.78
N THR A 90 16.55 -13.13 9.59
CA THR A 90 16.42 -13.50 10.99
C THR A 90 15.44 -14.65 11.16
N ARG A 91 15.43 -15.29 12.33
CA ARG A 91 14.44 -16.33 12.69
C ARG A 91 12.99 -15.85 12.60
N ILE A 92 12.76 -14.56 12.84
CA ILE A 92 11.42 -13.95 12.75
C ILE A 92 10.89 -14.02 11.32
N ILE A 93 11.72 -13.82 10.32
CA ILE A 93 11.33 -13.94 8.90
C ILE A 93 10.81 -15.35 8.60
N ASP A 94 11.50 -16.37 9.08
CA ASP A 94 11.10 -17.77 8.89
C ASP A 94 9.82 -18.10 9.68
N SER A 95 9.73 -17.66 10.94
CA SER A 95 8.58 -17.91 11.82
C SER A 95 7.29 -17.25 11.33
N THR A 96 7.39 -16.06 10.74
CA THR A 96 6.25 -15.32 10.21
C THR A 96 5.92 -15.65 8.75
N ASN A 97 6.72 -16.48 8.10
CA ASN A 97 6.66 -16.75 6.66
C ASN A 97 6.73 -15.48 5.79
N TYR A 98 7.44 -14.47 6.25
CA TYR A 98 7.61 -13.20 5.53
C TYR A 98 8.31 -13.39 4.19
N ASP A 99 9.16 -14.37 4.06
CA ASP A 99 9.87 -14.75 2.84
C ASP A 99 8.94 -15.24 1.70
N LYS A 100 7.74 -15.69 2.02
CA LYS A 100 6.73 -16.05 1.02
C LYS A 100 6.12 -14.86 0.30
N ARG A 101 6.19 -13.68 0.91
CA ARG A 101 5.73 -12.41 0.38
C ARG A 101 6.74 -11.30 0.71
N PRO A 102 7.92 -11.36 0.10
CA PRO A 102 8.99 -10.44 0.44
C PRO A 102 8.67 -9.01 0.01
N SER A 103 9.23 -8.06 0.72
CA SER A 103 9.15 -6.63 0.40
C SER A 103 10.54 -6.12 0.06
N GLY A 104 10.75 -5.81 -1.21
CA GLY A 104 12.01 -5.26 -1.67
C GLY A 104 12.79 -6.17 -2.61
N GLN A 105 13.97 -5.75 -2.92
CA GLN A 105 14.91 -6.42 -3.81
C GLN A 105 16.31 -6.34 -3.22
N ASN A 106 17.19 -7.26 -3.60
CA ASN A 106 18.58 -7.22 -3.20
C ASN A 106 19.37 -6.33 -4.16
N PHE A 107 20.06 -5.34 -3.62
CA PHE A 107 20.86 -4.38 -4.38
C PHE A 107 22.34 -4.61 -4.14
N VAL A 108 23.15 -4.37 -5.17
CA VAL A 108 24.58 -4.17 -4.98
C VAL A 108 24.81 -2.69 -4.68
N VAL A 109 25.29 -2.41 -3.48
CA VAL A 109 25.48 -1.03 -2.98
C VAL A 109 26.97 -0.75 -2.81
N ALA A 110 27.42 0.35 -3.41
CA ALA A 110 28.74 0.93 -3.13
C ALA A 110 28.55 2.11 -2.16
N LEU A 111 29.06 1.98 -0.95
CA LEU A 111 29.03 3.03 0.07
C LEU A 111 30.23 3.94 -0.11
N MET A 112 30.06 5.01 -0.87
CA MET A 112 31.14 5.93 -1.24
C MET A 112 30.61 7.31 -1.55
N SER A 113 31.47 8.32 -1.49
CA SER A 113 31.19 9.63 -2.10
C SER A 113 31.45 9.54 -3.60
N TYR A 114 30.45 9.88 -4.42
CA TYR A 114 30.57 9.87 -5.87
C TYR A 114 30.51 11.30 -6.41
N GLU A 115 31.68 11.97 -6.46
CA GLU A 115 31.83 13.35 -6.96
C GLU A 115 30.82 14.37 -6.39
N GLY A 116 30.29 14.10 -5.19
CA GLY A 116 29.28 14.95 -4.53
C GLY A 116 27.84 14.77 -5.02
N TYR A 117 27.59 13.94 -6.03
CA TYR A 117 26.22 13.73 -6.54
C TYR A 117 25.30 12.97 -5.56
N ASN A 118 25.86 12.32 -4.56
CA ASN A 118 25.13 11.62 -3.51
C ASN A 118 25.19 12.31 -2.14
N MET A 119 25.39 13.65 -2.09
CA MET A 119 25.30 14.42 -0.85
C MET A 119 23.85 14.55 -0.37
N GLU A 120 23.68 14.78 0.94
CA GLU A 120 22.38 15.01 1.59
C GLU A 120 21.38 13.87 1.35
N ASP A 121 21.82 12.63 1.58
CA ASP A 121 21.05 11.40 1.40
C ASP A 121 20.62 11.08 -0.06
N ALA A 122 21.23 11.76 -1.03
CA ALA A 122 21.00 11.45 -2.44
C ALA A 122 21.62 10.11 -2.83
N MET A 123 21.02 9.44 -3.80
CA MET A 123 21.48 8.17 -4.33
C MET A 123 21.77 8.26 -5.82
N VAL A 124 22.88 7.64 -6.25
CA VAL A 124 23.19 7.45 -7.66
C VAL A 124 22.83 6.03 -8.05
N ILE A 125 21.92 5.89 -9.00
CA ILE A 125 21.37 4.60 -9.42
C ILE A 125 21.85 4.27 -10.84
N ASN A 126 22.21 3.01 -11.07
CA ASN A 126 22.60 2.55 -12.40
C ASN A 126 21.39 2.58 -13.36
N LYS A 127 21.49 3.39 -14.43
CA LYS A 127 20.41 3.57 -15.41
C LYS A 127 20.05 2.26 -16.12
N GLY A 128 21.04 1.46 -16.50
CA GLY A 128 20.78 0.18 -17.17
C GLY A 128 20.05 -0.83 -16.29
N SER A 129 20.26 -0.79 -14.97
CA SER A 129 19.47 -1.60 -14.01
C SER A 129 18.04 -1.12 -13.92
N LEU A 130 17.82 0.21 -13.90
CA LEU A 130 16.47 0.81 -13.89
C LEU A 130 15.71 0.45 -15.17
N GLU A 131 16.35 0.54 -16.33
CA GLU A 131 15.75 0.17 -17.62
C GLU A 131 15.37 -1.31 -17.69
N ARG A 132 16.11 -2.19 -17.01
CA ARG A 132 15.77 -3.62 -16.87
C ARG A 132 14.68 -3.91 -15.83
N GLY A 133 14.17 -2.90 -15.15
CA GLY A 133 13.02 -3.02 -14.24
C GLY A 133 13.37 -3.04 -12.76
N LEU A 134 14.56 -2.59 -12.37
CA LEU A 134 14.89 -2.43 -10.95
C LEU A 134 13.87 -1.51 -10.27
N ALA A 135 13.34 -1.93 -9.12
CA ALA A 135 12.36 -1.22 -8.32
C ALA A 135 11.06 -0.82 -9.05
N ARG A 136 10.75 -1.47 -10.17
CA ARG A 136 9.48 -1.23 -10.89
C ARG A 136 8.30 -1.73 -10.07
N SER A 137 7.26 -0.92 -9.97
CA SER A 137 6.01 -1.28 -9.29
C SER A 137 4.78 -0.90 -10.11
N SER A 138 3.68 -1.58 -9.84
CA SER A 138 2.36 -1.18 -10.33
C SER A 138 1.60 -0.49 -9.21
N PHE A 139 0.94 0.60 -9.56
CA PHE A 139 0.05 1.31 -8.65
C PHE A 139 -1.39 1.06 -9.05
N PHE A 140 -2.20 0.63 -8.10
CA PHE A 140 -3.63 0.40 -8.26
C PHE A 140 -4.40 1.43 -7.46
N ARG A 141 -5.46 1.94 -8.04
CA ARG A 141 -6.40 2.82 -7.36
C ARG A 141 -7.82 2.41 -7.70
N ALA A 142 -8.64 2.18 -6.68
CA ALA A 142 -10.06 1.97 -6.83
C ALA A 142 -10.79 3.32 -6.83
N TYR A 143 -11.73 3.46 -7.74
CA TYR A 143 -12.70 4.55 -7.78
C TYR A 143 -14.06 3.94 -7.57
N ASP A 144 -14.77 4.37 -6.54
CA ASP A 144 -16.09 3.88 -6.21
C ASP A 144 -17.07 5.05 -6.02
N THR A 145 -18.30 4.82 -6.40
CA THR A 145 -19.40 5.74 -6.17
C THR A 145 -20.69 4.96 -6.01
N ALA A 146 -21.71 5.60 -5.49
CA ALA A 146 -23.02 4.97 -5.29
C ALA A 146 -24.13 5.90 -5.77
N GLU A 147 -25.19 5.34 -6.29
CA GLU A 147 -26.43 6.06 -6.58
C GLU A 147 -27.12 6.41 -5.26
N LYS A 148 -27.42 7.68 -5.08
CA LYS A 148 -28.13 8.18 -3.89
C LYS A 148 -29.57 8.42 -4.23
N ARG A 149 -30.47 8.10 -3.31
CA ARG A 149 -31.88 8.45 -3.38
C ARG A 149 -32.14 9.69 -2.54
N TYR A 150 -32.91 10.60 -3.08
CA TYR A 150 -33.24 11.87 -2.46
C TYR A 150 -34.73 11.92 -2.06
N PRO A 151 -35.10 12.77 -1.08
CA PRO A 151 -36.51 13.04 -0.76
C PRO A 151 -37.25 13.52 -2.01
N GLY A 152 -38.45 12.98 -2.23
CA GLY A 152 -39.22 13.30 -3.45
C GLY A 152 -39.10 12.27 -4.58
N GLY A 153 -38.39 11.14 -4.33
CA GLY A 153 -38.29 10.05 -5.29
C GLY A 153 -37.26 10.25 -6.40
N GLN A 154 -36.47 11.31 -6.28
CA GLN A 154 -35.33 11.56 -7.17
C GLN A 154 -34.17 10.65 -6.78
N GLU A 155 -33.39 10.20 -7.77
CA GLU A 155 -32.22 9.37 -7.57
C GLU A 155 -31.12 9.70 -8.57
N ASP A 156 -29.87 9.46 -8.16
CA ASP A 156 -28.74 9.48 -9.07
C ASP A 156 -28.85 8.28 -10.04
N LYS A 157 -28.25 8.39 -11.23
CA LYS A 157 -28.19 7.30 -12.19
C LYS A 157 -26.79 7.15 -12.77
N PHE A 158 -26.37 5.90 -12.94
CA PHE A 158 -25.20 5.60 -13.75
C PHE A 158 -25.60 5.51 -15.22
N GLU A 159 -25.04 6.39 -16.00
CA GLU A 159 -25.32 6.48 -17.44
C GLU A 159 -24.26 7.32 -18.15
N VAL A 160 -24.19 7.23 -19.45
CA VAL A 160 -23.46 8.20 -20.28
C VAL A 160 -24.29 9.47 -20.34
N PRO A 161 -23.82 10.61 -19.78
CA PRO A 161 -24.64 11.84 -19.73
C PRO A 161 -24.92 12.40 -21.12
N ASP A 162 -26.14 12.92 -21.32
CA ASP A 162 -26.49 13.65 -22.52
C ASP A 162 -25.70 14.97 -22.66
N LYS A 163 -25.46 15.39 -23.91
CA LYS A 163 -24.67 16.60 -24.24
C LYS A 163 -25.22 17.89 -23.63
N ASN A 164 -26.53 17.92 -23.36
CA ASN A 164 -27.24 19.10 -22.83
C ASN A 164 -27.20 19.20 -21.29
N ILE A 165 -26.67 18.20 -20.60
CA ILE A 165 -26.62 18.19 -19.15
C ILE A 165 -25.54 19.13 -18.64
N LYS A 166 -25.86 19.94 -17.64
CA LYS A 166 -24.92 20.86 -17.01
C LYS A 166 -23.72 20.07 -16.41
N GLY A 167 -22.50 20.43 -16.80
CA GLY A 167 -21.29 19.74 -16.39
C GLY A 167 -20.82 18.66 -17.35
N TYR A 168 -21.51 18.47 -18.47
CA TYR A 168 -21.01 17.61 -19.56
C TYR A 168 -19.61 18.04 -20.00
N ARG A 169 -18.73 17.06 -20.19
CA ARG A 169 -17.37 17.27 -20.72
C ARG A 169 -17.40 17.18 -22.26
N SER A 170 -16.30 16.86 -22.86
CA SER A 170 -16.22 16.55 -24.29
C SER A 170 -16.74 15.13 -24.56
N GLU A 171 -17.24 14.88 -25.77
CA GLU A 171 -17.67 13.54 -26.21
C GLU A 171 -16.54 12.51 -26.08
N ASP A 172 -15.30 12.91 -26.36
CA ASP A 172 -14.13 12.06 -26.26
C ASP A 172 -13.87 11.59 -24.81
N ALA A 173 -14.27 12.37 -23.80
CA ALA A 173 -14.07 12.01 -22.39
C ALA A 173 -14.90 10.79 -21.97
N TYR A 174 -15.99 10.48 -22.65
CA TYR A 174 -16.89 9.36 -22.37
C TYR A 174 -16.70 8.16 -23.29
N ARG A 175 -15.73 8.21 -24.19
CA ARG A 175 -15.50 7.21 -25.27
C ARG A 175 -15.30 5.76 -24.76
N HIS A 176 -14.89 5.61 -23.51
CA HIS A 176 -14.59 4.30 -22.90
C HIS A 176 -15.71 3.78 -22.01
N LEU A 177 -16.81 4.54 -21.84
CA LEU A 177 -17.95 4.10 -21.05
C LEU A 177 -18.83 3.14 -21.86
N ASP A 178 -19.37 2.16 -21.18
CA ASP A 178 -20.47 1.33 -21.68
C ASP A 178 -21.84 1.95 -21.36
N ASP A 179 -22.92 1.36 -21.83
CA ASP A 179 -24.28 1.82 -21.62
C ASP A 179 -24.69 1.91 -20.13
N ASP A 180 -24.02 1.16 -19.26
CA ASP A 180 -24.17 1.21 -17.82
C ASP A 180 -23.44 2.39 -17.13
N GLY A 181 -22.79 3.24 -17.91
CA GLY A 181 -22.00 4.37 -17.41
C GLY A 181 -20.66 4.01 -16.78
N VAL A 182 -20.19 2.79 -16.90
CA VAL A 182 -18.90 2.34 -16.35
C VAL A 182 -17.90 2.10 -17.48
N VAL A 183 -16.64 2.39 -17.19
CA VAL A 183 -15.55 2.18 -18.16
C VAL A 183 -15.41 0.69 -18.51
N ASN A 184 -15.26 0.40 -19.81
CA ASN A 184 -15.02 -0.95 -20.28
C ASN A 184 -13.74 -1.55 -19.67
N PRO A 185 -13.77 -2.82 -19.22
CA PRO A 185 -12.58 -3.51 -18.72
C PRO A 185 -11.42 -3.46 -19.72
N GLU A 186 -10.19 -3.42 -19.22
CA GLU A 186 -8.95 -3.42 -20.01
C GLU A 186 -8.77 -2.21 -20.94
N SER A 187 -9.60 -1.18 -20.82
CA SER A 187 -9.45 0.06 -21.58
C SER A 187 -8.23 0.86 -21.11
N TYR A 188 -7.45 1.36 -22.06
CA TYR A 188 -6.39 2.32 -21.76
C TYR A 188 -7.00 3.71 -21.63
N VAL A 189 -6.89 4.30 -20.42
CA VAL A 189 -7.47 5.60 -20.10
C VAL A 189 -6.39 6.67 -19.93
N GLU A 190 -6.72 7.88 -20.30
CA GLU A 190 -5.84 9.04 -20.24
C GLU A 190 -6.37 10.10 -19.26
N SER A 191 -5.55 11.11 -19.01
CA SER A 191 -5.97 12.23 -18.17
C SER A 191 -7.12 13.00 -18.84
N GLY A 192 -8.26 13.05 -18.16
CA GLY A 192 -9.48 13.69 -18.67
C GLY A 192 -10.59 12.70 -19.03
N ASP A 193 -10.27 11.42 -19.21
CA ASP A 193 -11.29 10.39 -19.47
C ASP A 193 -12.16 10.16 -18.22
N VAL A 194 -13.43 9.90 -18.45
CA VAL A 194 -14.41 9.58 -17.40
C VAL A 194 -14.42 8.08 -17.17
N LEU A 195 -14.27 7.67 -15.91
CA LEU A 195 -14.29 6.25 -15.51
C LEU A 195 -15.69 5.78 -15.14
N ILE A 196 -16.47 6.68 -14.53
CA ILE A 196 -17.86 6.41 -14.13
C ILE A 196 -18.69 7.64 -14.51
N GLY A 197 -19.66 7.45 -15.36
CA GLY A 197 -20.66 8.44 -15.72
C GLY A 197 -21.81 8.38 -14.72
N LYS A 198 -22.06 9.49 -14.04
CA LYS A 198 -23.14 9.59 -13.06
C LYS A 198 -23.86 10.92 -13.24
N THR A 199 -25.18 10.87 -13.30
CA THR A 199 -26.04 12.03 -13.33
C THR A 199 -26.79 12.16 -12.00
N SER A 200 -26.99 13.40 -11.56
CA SER A 200 -27.72 13.71 -10.33
C SER A 200 -28.80 14.74 -10.58
N PRO A 201 -29.97 14.63 -9.93
CA PRO A 201 -31.00 15.64 -10.03
C PRO A 201 -30.54 16.98 -9.41
N PRO A 202 -31.04 18.14 -9.90
CA PRO A 202 -30.69 19.44 -9.33
C PRO A 202 -31.10 19.53 -7.87
N ARG A 203 -30.19 19.98 -7.00
CA ARG A 203 -30.40 20.04 -5.54
C ARG A 203 -31.21 21.27 -5.06
N PHE A 204 -31.37 22.27 -5.91
CA PHE A 204 -32.11 23.50 -5.58
C PHE A 204 -33.08 23.84 -6.71
N LEU A 205 -34.11 24.65 -6.39
CA LEU A 205 -35.12 25.23 -7.29
C LEU A 205 -34.48 26.18 -8.35
N GLU A 206 -33.42 25.77 -9.00
CA GLU A 206 -33.08 26.34 -10.30
C GLU A 206 -34.14 25.85 -11.28
N GLU A 207 -34.62 26.75 -12.15
CA GLU A 207 -35.61 26.45 -13.18
C GLU A 207 -35.24 25.10 -13.81
N ILE A 208 -36.18 24.18 -13.73
CA ILE A 208 -36.07 22.87 -14.35
C ILE A 208 -36.10 23.10 -15.86
N ASP A 209 -34.93 23.23 -16.46
CA ASP A 209 -34.78 22.99 -17.88
C ASP A 209 -35.27 21.56 -18.14
N GLU A 210 -35.84 21.31 -19.32
CA GLU A 210 -36.57 20.08 -19.68
C GLU A 210 -35.86 18.74 -19.32
N PHE A 211 -34.61 18.76 -18.88
CA PHE A 211 -33.80 17.59 -18.57
C PHE A 211 -33.39 17.41 -17.10
N GLY A 212 -33.63 18.38 -16.24
CA GLY A 212 -33.62 18.23 -14.77
C GLY A 212 -32.44 17.54 -14.05
N THR A 213 -31.32 17.29 -14.70
CA THR A 213 -30.19 16.52 -14.18
C THR A 213 -28.86 17.27 -14.32
N VAL A 214 -27.95 17.04 -13.38
CA VAL A 214 -26.59 17.64 -13.36
C VAL A 214 -25.57 16.52 -13.33
N ALA A 215 -24.58 16.58 -14.22
CA ALA A 215 -23.47 15.64 -14.18
C ALA A 215 -22.53 15.97 -13.00
N GLU A 216 -22.29 15.01 -12.11
CA GLU A 216 -21.28 15.13 -11.05
C GLU A 216 -19.86 14.86 -11.60
N LYS A 217 -18.91 15.65 -11.11
CA LYS A 217 -17.49 15.55 -11.52
C LYS A 217 -16.75 14.48 -10.74
#